data_5be1dcf041c4e828cd2e070a05a25a4f
#
_entry.id   5be1dcf041c4e828cd2e070a05a25a4f
#
_cell.length_a   1.000
_cell.length_b   1.000
_cell.length_c   1.000
_cell.angle_alpha   90.00
_cell.angle_beta   90.00
_cell.angle_gamma   90.00
#
_symmetry.space_group_name_H-M   'P 1'
#
loop_
_entity.id
_entity.type
_entity.pdbx_description
1 polymer ?
#
loop_
_entity_poly.entity_id
_entity_poly.type
_entity_poly.pdbx_seq_one_letter_code
_entity_poly.pdbx_strand_id
1 'polypeptide(L)'
;MRKKITDRTKAIVIINPNNPTGALYPKEVLQQIVELAREHQLIIFSDEIYDRLVMDGLEHVSIASLAPDLFCVTFSGLSKSHMIAGFRIGWMILSGNKAIAKDYIEGLKMLSNMRLCSNVPA
;
A
#
# COMPACT_ATOMS: atom_id res chain seq x y z
N MET A 1 3.48 14.58 10.98
CA MET A 1 3.28 13.14 11.23
C MET A 1 3.97 12.71 12.54
N ARG A 2 5.29 12.89 12.71
CA ARG A 2 6.09 12.48 13.89
C ARG A 2 5.42 12.73 15.25
N LYS A 3 4.89 13.93 15.50
CA LYS A 3 4.20 14.29 16.77
C LYS A 3 2.94 13.46 17.10
N LYS A 4 2.44 12.65 16.17
CA LYS A 4 1.24 11.80 16.34
C LYS A 4 1.58 10.33 16.58
N ILE A 5 2.85 9.95 16.45
CA ILE A 5 3.30 8.58 16.70
C ILE A 5 3.44 8.36 18.21
N THR A 6 2.92 7.25 18.69
CA THR A 6 2.99 6.80 20.09
C THR A 6 3.36 5.33 20.13
N ASP A 7 3.62 4.76 21.29
CA ASP A 7 3.92 3.33 21.49
C ASP A 7 2.79 2.40 21.00
N ARG A 8 1.58 2.95 20.83
CA ARG A 8 0.44 2.20 20.27
C ARG A 8 0.34 2.27 18.76
N THR A 9 1.13 3.10 18.10
CA THR A 9 1.13 3.21 16.64
C THR A 9 1.80 1.97 16.04
N LYS A 10 1.11 1.27 15.15
CA LYS A 10 1.60 0.04 14.50
C LYS A 10 1.87 0.20 13.02
N ALA A 11 1.22 1.16 12.39
CA ALA A 11 1.32 1.34 10.95
C ALA A 11 1.13 2.79 10.52
N ILE A 12 1.61 3.10 9.32
CA ILE A 12 1.28 4.31 8.58
C ILE A 12 0.47 3.90 7.36
N VAL A 13 -0.63 4.60 7.12
CA VAL A 13 -1.43 4.43 5.89
C VAL A 13 -1.21 5.64 5.01
N ILE A 14 -0.86 5.41 3.75
CA ILE A 14 -0.76 6.44 2.72
C ILE A 14 -1.64 6.07 1.53
N ILE A 15 -2.11 7.09 0.82
CA ILE A 15 -2.84 6.95 -0.44
C ILE A 15 -2.07 7.79 -1.46
N ASN A 16 -1.35 7.13 -2.38
CA ASN A 16 -0.47 7.82 -3.33
C ASN A 16 -0.44 7.14 -4.69
N PRO A 17 -0.92 7.77 -5.76
CA PRO A 17 -1.55 9.10 -5.80
C PRO A 17 -2.84 9.16 -4.97
N ASN A 18 -3.16 10.35 -4.44
CA ASN A 18 -4.26 10.50 -3.50
C ASN A 18 -5.63 10.28 -4.16
N ASN A 19 -6.47 9.50 -3.53
CA ASN A 19 -7.87 9.34 -3.90
C ASN A 19 -8.74 10.28 -3.01
N PRO A 20 -9.53 11.22 -3.57
CA PRO A 20 -9.89 11.36 -4.99
C PRO A 20 -9.10 12.42 -5.77
N THR A 21 -8.19 13.15 -5.17
CA THR A 21 -7.60 14.38 -5.75
C THR A 21 -6.58 14.13 -6.86
N GLY A 22 -6.01 12.93 -6.95
CA GLY A 22 -4.91 12.63 -7.86
C GLY A 22 -3.56 13.21 -7.46
N ALA A 23 -3.47 13.91 -6.32
CA ALA A 23 -2.23 14.52 -5.85
C ALA A 23 -1.16 13.45 -5.60
N LEU A 24 0.03 13.68 -6.15
CA LEU A 24 1.17 12.78 -6.04
C LEU A 24 2.16 13.30 -4.99
N TYR A 25 2.60 12.43 -4.09
CA TYR A 25 3.68 12.79 -3.18
C TYR A 25 5.03 12.75 -3.90
N PRO A 26 5.85 13.81 -3.76
CA PRO A 26 7.24 13.79 -4.22
C PRO A 26 8.01 12.63 -3.57
N LYS A 27 8.99 12.09 -4.31
CA LYS A 27 9.82 10.97 -3.84
C LYS A 27 10.51 11.27 -2.51
N GLU A 28 10.93 12.51 -2.30
CA GLU A 28 11.60 12.98 -1.08
C GLU A 28 10.66 12.90 0.13
N VAL A 29 9.37 13.17 -0.07
CA VAL A 29 8.35 13.04 0.98
C VAL A 29 8.11 11.56 1.30
N LEU A 30 8.05 10.69 0.29
CA LEU A 30 7.94 9.25 0.49
C LEU A 30 9.14 8.69 1.26
N GLN A 31 10.36 9.15 0.95
CA GLN A 31 11.57 8.78 1.68
C GLN A 31 11.50 9.19 3.14
N GLN A 32 11.05 10.40 3.45
CA GLN A 32 10.86 10.86 4.83
C GLN A 32 9.83 10.00 5.59
N ILE A 33 8.77 9.54 4.90
CA ILE A 33 7.79 8.62 5.50
C ILE A 33 8.42 7.26 5.78
N VAL A 34 9.25 6.75 4.86
CA VAL A 34 9.98 5.48 5.04
C VAL A 34 10.95 5.57 6.23
N GLU A 35 11.71 6.66 6.34
CA GLU A 35 12.62 6.89 7.47
C GLU A 35 11.87 6.91 8.80
N LEU A 36 10.73 7.60 8.84
CA LEU A 36 9.88 7.66 10.02
C LEU A 36 9.32 6.28 10.39
N ALA A 37 8.89 5.50 9.39
CA ALA A 37 8.42 4.13 9.60
C ALA A 37 9.53 3.22 10.11
N ARG A 38 10.75 3.39 9.61
CA ARG A 38 11.94 2.63 10.04
C ARG A 38 12.31 2.94 11.48
N GLU A 39 12.35 4.21 11.86
CA GLU A 39 12.67 4.67 13.21
C GLU A 39 11.72 4.09 14.26
N HIS A 40 10.44 3.97 13.93
CA HIS A 40 9.39 3.51 14.84
C HIS A 40 8.93 2.07 14.55
N GLN A 41 9.60 1.34 13.67
CA GLN A 41 9.28 -0.05 13.29
C GLN A 41 7.81 -0.23 12.86
N LEU A 42 7.30 0.70 12.04
CA LEU A 42 5.92 0.70 11.60
C LEU A 42 5.75 -0.07 10.28
N ILE A 43 4.60 -0.70 10.14
CA ILE A 43 4.14 -1.26 8.86
C ILE A 43 3.69 -0.12 7.95
N ILE A 44 3.99 -0.21 6.66
CA ILE A 44 3.48 0.73 5.67
C ILE A 44 2.35 0.07 4.89
N PHE A 45 1.15 0.65 4.98
CA PHE A 45 0.03 0.35 4.09
C PHE A 45 -0.06 1.44 3.02
N SER A 46 0.03 1.06 1.74
CA SER A 46 0.00 1.99 0.62
C SER A 46 -1.16 1.64 -0.31
N ASP A 47 -2.13 2.54 -0.43
CA ASP A 47 -3.15 2.46 -1.48
C ASP A 47 -2.63 3.17 -2.72
N GLU A 48 -2.35 2.40 -3.77
CA GLU A 48 -1.79 2.85 -5.04
C GLU A 48 -2.79 2.65 -6.19
N ILE A 49 -4.10 2.72 -5.89
CA ILE A 49 -5.15 2.48 -6.89
C ILE A 49 -5.09 3.44 -8.08
N TYR A 50 -4.45 4.61 -7.93
CA TYR A 50 -4.27 5.61 -8.98
C TYR A 50 -2.87 5.59 -9.62
N ASP A 51 -2.08 4.54 -9.43
CA ASP A 51 -0.70 4.41 -9.91
C ASP A 51 -0.54 4.73 -11.42
N ARG A 52 -1.57 4.42 -12.23
CA ARG A 52 -1.60 4.67 -13.67
C ARG A 52 -2.37 5.92 -14.09
N LEU A 53 -2.89 6.69 -13.14
CA LEU A 53 -3.63 7.93 -13.39
C LEU A 53 -2.81 9.15 -12.97
N VAL A 54 -1.52 9.13 -13.30
CA VAL A 54 -0.60 10.23 -13.06
C VAL A 54 -0.60 11.14 -14.28
N MET A 55 -0.68 12.45 -14.05
CA MET A 55 -0.76 13.49 -15.08
C MET A 55 0.46 14.41 -15.02
N ASP A 56 0.48 15.44 -15.89
CA ASP A 56 1.49 16.50 -15.90
C ASP A 56 2.94 16.00 -16.10
N GLY A 57 3.11 14.85 -16.76
CA GLY A 57 4.44 14.26 -17.00
C GLY A 57 5.14 13.76 -15.71
N LEU A 58 4.41 13.64 -14.61
CA LEU A 58 4.94 13.09 -13.36
C LEU A 58 4.97 11.57 -13.43
N GLU A 59 5.80 10.96 -12.58
CA GLU A 59 5.91 9.51 -12.46
C GLU A 59 5.53 9.04 -11.05
N HIS A 60 4.74 7.97 -10.98
CA HIS A 60 4.44 7.31 -9.72
C HIS A 60 5.63 6.51 -9.23
N VAL A 61 5.96 6.66 -7.96
CA VAL A 61 6.94 5.84 -7.26
C VAL A 61 6.21 5.09 -6.15
N SER A 62 6.20 3.76 -6.22
CA SER A 62 5.68 2.94 -5.12
C SER A 62 6.58 3.09 -3.90
N ILE A 63 5.97 3.40 -2.73
CA ILE A 63 6.74 3.54 -1.49
C ILE A 63 7.44 2.24 -1.09
N ALA A 64 6.89 1.09 -1.45
CA ALA A 64 7.48 -0.21 -1.19
C ALA A 64 8.86 -0.38 -1.88
N SER A 65 9.08 0.28 -3.04
CA SER A 65 10.38 0.25 -3.72
C SER A 65 11.47 1.02 -2.98
N LEU A 66 11.07 1.93 -2.10
CA LEU A 66 11.97 2.75 -1.27
C LEU A 66 12.26 2.12 0.10
N ALA A 67 11.54 1.05 0.46
CA ALA A 67 11.55 0.44 1.78
C ALA A 67 11.73 -1.10 1.73
N PRO A 68 12.79 -1.64 1.09
CA PRO A 68 12.98 -3.09 0.95
C PRO A 68 13.23 -3.81 2.29
N ASP A 69 13.62 -3.07 3.30
CA ASP A 69 13.90 -3.53 4.67
C ASP A 69 12.68 -3.49 5.60
N LEU A 70 11.62 -2.77 5.24
CA LEU A 70 10.39 -2.69 6.02
C LEU A 70 9.34 -3.64 5.47
N PHE A 71 8.36 -4.00 6.32
CA PHE A 71 7.18 -4.71 5.83
C PHE A 71 6.17 -3.73 5.24
N CYS A 72 5.90 -3.89 3.95
CA CYS A 72 4.97 -3.05 3.21
C CYS A 72 3.81 -3.88 2.64
N VAL A 73 2.62 -3.30 2.68
CA VAL A 73 1.39 -3.84 2.10
C VAL A 73 0.87 -2.83 1.08
N THR A 74 0.97 -3.18 -0.19
CA THR A 74 0.51 -2.32 -1.29
C THR A 74 -0.81 -2.81 -1.84
N PHE A 75 -1.78 -1.93 -1.94
CA PHE A 75 -3.10 -2.21 -2.52
C PHE A 75 -3.22 -1.56 -3.89
N SER A 76 -3.82 -2.27 -4.83
CA SER A 76 -4.19 -1.74 -6.14
C SER A 76 -5.35 -2.56 -6.74
N GLY A 77 -5.77 -2.25 -7.95
CA GLY A 77 -6.87 -2.95 -8.60
C GLY A 77 -7.18 -2.41 -9.99
N LEU A 78 -8.17 -3.01 -10.64
CA LEU A 78 -8.55 -2.67 -12.00
C LEU A 78 -9.56 -1.53 -12.10
N SER A 79 -10.16 -1.14 -10.99
CA SER A 79 -11.26 -0.16 -10.94
C SER A 79 -10.92 1.15 -11.64
N LYS A 80 -9.68 1.62 -11.49
CA LYS A 80 -9.22 2.92 -12.01
C LYS A 80 -8.31 2.77 -13.21
N SER A 81 -7.28 1.94 -13.11
CA SER A 81 -6.30 1.73 -14.19
C SER A 81 -6.92 1.20 -15.50
N HIS A 82 -8.01 0.42 -15.41
CA HIS A 82 -8.70 -0.19 -16.55
C HIS A 82 -10.16 0.25 -16.68
N MET A 83 -10.63 1.19 -15.85
CA MET A 83 -12.01 1.72 -15.86
C MET A 83 -13.11 0.66 -15.68
N ILE A 84 -12.79 -0.45 -15.02
CA ILE A 84 -13.71 -1.58 -14.81
C ILE A 84 -14.09 -1.75 -13.34
N ALA A 85 -14.47 -0.66 -12.70
CA ALA A 85 -14.86 -0.64 -11.28
C ALA A 85 -15.98 -1.63 -10.95
N GLY A 86 -16.87 -1.91 -11.90
CA GLY A 86 -17.96 -2.89 -11.75
C GLY A 86 -17.51 -4.33 -11.54
N PHE A 87 -16.32 -4.70 -11.99
CA PHE A 87 -15.79 -6.06 -11.83
C PHE A 87 -15.32 -6.38 -10.42
N ARG A 88 -15.14 -5.37 -9.57
CA ARG A 88 -14.77 -5.51 -8.15
C ARG A 88 -13.47 -6.29 -7.94
N ILE A 89 -12.46 -6.05 -8.78
CA ILE A 89 -11.17 -6.73 -8.75
C ILE A 89 -10.11 -5.81 -8.13
N GLY A 90 -9.47 -6.30 -7.08
CA GLY A 90 -8.32 -5.68 -6.44
C GLY A 90 -7.35 -6.74 -5.94
N TRP A 91 -6.15 -6.31 -5.62
CA TRP A 91 -5.09 -7.15 -5.08
C TRP A 91 -4.30 -6.44 -4.00
N MET A 92 -3.57 -7.25 -3.26
CA MET A 92 -2.67 -6.82 -2.21
C MET A 92 -1.32 -7.49 -2.43
N ILE A 93 -0.25 -6.71 -2.39
CA ILE A 93 1.13 -7.18 -2.53
C ILE A 93 1.84 -7.00 -1.19
N LEU A 94 2.40 -8.09 -0.68
CA LEU A 94 3.22 -8.10 0.53
C LEU A 94 4.70 -8.07 0.13
N SER A 95 5.43 -7.07 0.57
CA SER A 95 6.83 -6.86 0.19
C SER A 95 7.72 -6.52 1.37
N GLY A 96 9.04 -6.51 1.14
CA GLY A 96 10.05 -6.18 2.12
C GLY A 96 10.26 -7.28 3.16
N ASN A 97 10.53 -6.91 4.41
CA ASN A 97 10.86 -7.84 5.48
C ASN A 97 9.62 -8.59 6.02
N LYS A 98 9.29 -9.71 5.40
CA LYS A 98 8.15 -10.55 5.78
C LYS A 98 8.36 -11.31 7.10
N ALA A 99 9.60 -11.42 7.57
CA ALA A 99 9.90 -12.19 8.77
C ALA A 99 9.25 -11.61 10.04
N ILE A 100 9.07 -10.30 10.09
CA ILE A 100 8.46 -9.59 11.22
C ILE A 100 6.92 -9.68 11.23
N ALA A 101 6.31 -10.18 10.16
CA ALA A 101 4.87 -10.18 9.95
C ALA A 101 4.31 -11.58 9.66
N LYS A 102 4.97 -12.65 10.15
CA LYS A 102 4.57 -14.03 9.87
C LYS A 102 3.12 -14.31 10.26
N ASP A 103 2.74 -13.96 11.49
CA ASP A 103 1.40 -14.22 12.01
C ASP A 103 0.33 -13.41 11.24
N TYR A 104 0.66 -12.19 10.86
CA TYR A 104 -0.22 -11.37 10.01
C TYR A 104 -0.43 -12.03 8.63
N ILE A 105 0.65 -12.50 8.00
CA ILE A 105 0.59 -13.19 6.70
C ILE A 105 -0.22 -14.48 6.80
N GLU A 106 -0.04 -15.25 7.88
CA GLU A 106 -0.80 -16.48 8.10
C GLU A 106 -2.29 -16.17 8.29
N GLY A 107 -2.63 -15.15 9.08
CA GLY A 107 -4.01 -14.68 9.23
C GLY A 107 -4.63 -14.28 7.90
N LEU A 108 -3.88 -13.58 7.04
CA LEU A 108 -4.35 -13.23 5.68
C LEU A 108 -4.62 -14.46 4.81
N LYS A 109 -3.76 -15.47 4.84
CA LYS A 109 -3.97 -16.73 4.13
C LYS A 109 -5.24 -17.44 4.62
N MET A 110 -5.43 -17.51 5.94
CA MET A 110 -6.64 -18.10 6.52
C MET A 110 -7.89 -17.38 6.04
N LEU A 111 -7.90 -16.05 6.09
CA LEU A 111 -9.05 -15.25 5.64
C LEU A 111 -9.30 -15.40 4.13
N SER A 112 -8.26 -15.47 3.31
CA SER A 112 -8.41 -15.67 1.87
C SER A 112 -8.99 -17.06 1.56
N ASN A 113 -8.59 -18.08 2.31
CA ASN A 113 -9.08 -19.44 2.15
C ASN A 113 -10.55 -19.63 2.59
N MET A 114 -11.04 -18.77 3.48
CA MET A 114 -12.46 -18.80 3.91
C MET A 114 -13.38 -18.32 2.78
N ARG A 115 -12.87 -17.60 1.79
CA ARG A 115 -13.60 -17.15 0.60
C ARG A 115 -12.95 -17.73 -0.64
N LEU A 116 -13.25 -18.98 -0.93
CA LEU A 116 -12.59 -19.76 -1.99
C LEU A 116 -12.97 -19.35 -3.42
N CYS A 117 -13.93 -18.43 -3.61
CA CYS A 117 -14.37 -18.00 -4.92
C CYS A 117 -13.89 -16.58 -5.22
N SER A 118 -13.18 -16.40 -6.33
CA SER A 118 -12.98 -15.08 -6.92
C SER A 118 -14.30 -14.51 -7.45
N ASN A 119 -14.32 -13.22 -7.76
CA ASN A 119 -15.41 -12.63 -8.51
C ASN A 119 -15.51 -13.30 -9.89
N VAL A 120 -16.76 -13.50 -10.38
CA VAL A 120 -16.98 -14.17 -11.68
C VAL A 120 -16.17 -13.57 -12.83
N PRO A 121 -16.00 -12.23 -12.94
CA PRO A 121 -15.15 -11.63 -13.98
C PRO A 121 -13.64 -11.82 -13.74
N ALA A 122 -13.22 -12.28 -12.60
CA ALA A 122 -11.82 -12.49 -12.27
C ALA A 122 -11.34 -13.87 -12.64
#